data_1d37da5e4bd83b8cd2d1cf7ed4a51387
#
_entry.id   1d37da5e4bd83b8cd2d1cf7ed4a51387
#
_cell.length_a   1.000
_cell.length_b   1.000
_cell.length_c   1.000
_cell.angle_alpha   90.00
_cell.angle_beta   90.00
_cell.angle_gamma   90.00
#
_symmetry.space_group_name_H-M   'P 1'
#
loop_
_entity.id
_entity.type
_entity.pdbx_description
1 polymer ?
#
loop_
_entity_poly.entity_id
_entity_poly.type
_entity_poly.pdbx_seq_one_letter_code
_entity_poly.pdbx_strand_id
1 'polypeptide(L)'
;MTKDFLLRLTEEHYGAGAFPIYGRLLEEQRLTRSGPLLPMWYCTAALRRAFGGENVLVLGCTNNSLLAHLLGATPVNPLPPHYHCPNCRHLIFDAHADDGWDLPNLACPECGAPMVADGHDLRSRSLIGESVVSLQVPQEQFAPVCAWLRDYWAQRDCQTDTEPYSDTEVMGLRLTLPEGVQGMF
;
A
#
# COMPACT_ATOMS: atom_id res chain seq x y z
N MET A 1 -9.43 -9.29 9.48
CA MET A 1 -8.90 -7.99 9.99
C MET A 1 -9.94 -7.32 10.87
N THR A 2 -9.59 -6.93 12.11
CA THR A 2 -10.52 -6.36 13.08
C THR A 2 -10.60 -4.83 12.95
N LYS A 3 -11.70 -4.25 13.42
CA LYS A 3 -11.86 -2.78 13.47
C LYS A 3 -10.81 -2.12 14.36
N ASP A 4 -10.45 -2.79 15.47
CA ASP A 4 -9.43 -2.29 16.41
C ASP A 4 -8.04 -2.24 15.77
N PHE A 5 -7.72 -3.19 14.89
CA PHE A 5 -6.50 -3.14 14.11
C PHE A 5 -6.46 -1.92 13.19
N LEU A 6 -7.55 -1.65 12.44
CA LEU A 6 -7.63 -0.50 11.54
C LEU A 6 -7.55 0.83 12.30
N LEU A 7 -8.20 0.90 13.45
CA LEU A 7 -8.14 2.10 14.30
C LEU A 7 -6.71 2.37 14.78
N ARG A 8 -6.04 1.34 15.32
CA ARG A 8 -4.64 1.47 15.74
C ARG A 8 -3.72 1.89 14.60
N LEU A 9 -3.87 1.26 13.43
CA LEU A 9 -3.09 1.60 12.25
C LEU A 9 -3.28 3.07 11.84
N THR A 10 -4.53 3.57 11.91
CA THR A 10 -4.83 4.99 11.65
C THR A 10 -4.14 5.90 12.68
N GLU A 11 -4.26 5.57 13.96
CA GLU A 11 -3.68 6.37 15.04
C GLU A 11 -2.15 6.38 15.04
N GLU A 12 -1.53 5.27 14.66
CA GLU A 12 -0.08 5.16 14.52
C GLU A 12 0.48 6.09 13.44
N HIS A 13 -0.23 6.24 12.32
CA HIS A 13 0.22 7.05 11.19
C HIS A 13 -0.24 8.51 11.27
N TYR A 14 -1.49 8.74 11.63
CA TYR A 14 -2.15 10.05 11.53
C TYR A 14 -2.60 10.65 12.87
N GLY A 15 -2.36 9.95 13.97
CA GLY A 15 -2.75 10.40 15.31
C GLY A 15 -4.21 10.09 15.67
N ALA A 16 -4.52 10.31 16.95
CA ALA A 16 -5.86 10.10 17.48
C ALA A 16 -6.86 11.08 16.84
N GLY A 17 -8.07 10.59 16.52
CA GLY A 17 -9.14 11.43 15.99
C GLY A 17 -9.16 11.57 14.45
N ALA A 18 -8.30 10.90 13.72
CA ALA A 18 -8.31 10.87 12.26
C ALA A 18 -9.48 10.03 11.69
N PHE A 19 -10.71 10.34 12.11
CA PHE A 19 -11.92 9.59 11.76
C PHE A 19 -12.21 9.49 10.26
N PRO A 20 -11.99 10.51 9.41
CA PRO A 20 -12.20 10.38 7.97
C PRO A 20 -11.28 9.31 7.36
N ILE A 21 -10.03 9.23 7.81
CA ILE A 21 -9.06 8.23 7.37
C ILE A 21 -9.48 6.83 7.82
N TYR A 22 -9.90 6.67 9.07
CA TYR A 22 -10.46 5.43 9.57
C TYR A 22 -11.70 4.99 8.77
N GLY A 23 -12.58 5.95 8.40
CA GLY A 23 -13.73 5.72 7.54
C GLY A 23 -13.33 5.14 6.17
N ARG A 24 -12.27 5.68 5.56
CA ARG A 24 -11.71 5.17 4.30
C ARG A 24 -11.22 3.72 4.45
N LEU A 25 -10.50 3.38 5.52
CA LEU A 25 -10.04 2.01 5.77
C LEU A 25 -11.19 1.02 5.98
N LEU A 26 -12.27 1.44 6.64
CA LEU A 26 -13.48 0.62 6.79
C LEU A 26 -14.18 0.39 5.44
N GLU A 27 -14.21 1.38 4.57
CA GLU A 27 -14.72 1.23 3.20
C GLU A 27 -13.88 0.21 2.42
N GLU A 28 -12.57 0.37 2.39
CA GLU A 28 -11.68 -0.57 1.72
C GLU A 28 -11.80 -1.99 2.26
N GLN A 29 -11.92 -2.16 3.57
CA GLN A 29 -12.19 -3.47 4.17
C GLN A 29 -13.48 -4.12 3.63
N ARG A 30 -14.51 -3.32 3.39
CA ARG A 30 -15.77 -3.84 2.80
C ARG A 30 -15.57 -4.26 1.35
N LEU A 31 -14.85 -3.47 0.57
CA LEU A 31 -14.59 -3.73 -0.86
C LEU A 31 -13.71 -4.96 -1.08
N THR A 32 -12.77 -5.22 -0.16
CA THR A 32 -11.78 -6.30 -0.26
C THR A 32 -12.15 -7.56 0.53
N ARG A 33 -13.29 -7.60 1.21
CA ARG A 33 -13.72 -8.70 2.10
C ARG A 33 -13.71 -10.09 1.47
N SER A 34 -13.95 -10.16 0.18
CA SER A 34 -14.02 -11.42 -0.58
C SER A 34 -12.74 -11.71 -1.36
N GLY A 35 -11.73 -10.86 -1.25
CA GLY A 35 -10.56 -10.89 -2.09
C GLY A 35 -9.27 -11.30 -1.37
N PRO A 36 -8.33 -11.82 -2.13
CA PRO A 36 -7.03 -12.31 -1.65
C PRO A 36 -6.00 -11.20 -1.42
N LEU A 37 -6.37 -9.92 -1.50
CA LEU A 37 -5.43 -8.79 -1.56
C LEU A 37 -4.60 -8.61 -0.29
N LEU A 38 -5.19 -8.80 0.89
CA LEU A 38 -4.49 -8.53 2.16
C LEU A 38 -3.22 -9.37 2.34
N PRO A 39 -3.23 -10.71 2.16
CA PRO A 39 -2.01 -11.51 2.20
C PRO A 39 -0.96 -11.07 1.17
N MET A 40 -1.40 -10.70 -0.04
CA MET A 40 -0.51 -10.22 -1.09
C MET A 40 0.09 -8.86 -0.75
N TRP A 41 -0.65 -7.96 -0.10
CA TRP A 41 -0.09 -6.69 0.38
C TRP A 41 0.95 -6.90 1.47
N TYR A 42 0.75 -7.84 2.42
CA TYR A 42 1.78 -8.21 3.39
C TYR A 42 3.03 -8.78 2.70
N CYS A 43 2.84 -9.67 1.72
CA CYS A 43 3.93 -10.21 0.91
C CYS A 43 4.69 -9.09 0.18
N THR A 44 3.96 -8.21 -0.51
CA THR A 44 4.54 -7.08 -1.26
C THR A 44 5.30 -6.13 -0.33
N ALA A 45 4.74 -5.81 0.83
CA ALA A 45 5.43 -4.98 1.82
C ALA A 45 6.72 -5.63 2.33
N ALA A 46 6.72 -6.94 2.56
CA ALA A 46 7.90 -7.69 2.95
C ALA A 46 8.94 -7.74 1.81
N LEU A 47 8.49 -7.94 0.57
CA LEU A 47 9.35 -7.93 -0.62
C LEU A 47 10.03 -6.57 -0.81
N ARG A 48 9.27 -5.47 -0.70
CA ARG A 48 9.80 -4.11 -0.82
C ARG A 48 10.85 -3.80 0.26
N ARG A 49 10.67 -4.31 1.48
CA ARG A 49 11.69 -4.19 2.54
C ARG A 49 12.95 -5.02 2.24
N ALA A 50 12.81 -6.18 1.60
CA ALA A 50 13.93 -7.07 1.30
C ALA A 50 14.79 -6.59 0.12
N PHE A 51 14.18 -5.99 -0.90
CA PHE A 51 14.85 -5.62 -2.15
C PHE A 51 15.01 -4.11 -2.39
N GLY A 52 14.49 -3.28 -1.47
CA GLY A 52 14.41 -1.83 -1.65
C GLY A 52 13.11 -1.41 -2.32
N GLY A 53 12.45 -0.41 -1.72
CA GLY A 53 11.15 0.07 -2.21
C GLY A 53 11.20 0.69 -3.61
N GLU A 54 12.35 1.25 -3.98
CA GLU A 54 12.65 1.83 -5.29
C GLU A 54 12.82 0.76 -6.39
N ASN A 55 13.23 -0.45 -6.02
CA ASN A 55 13.46 -1.57 -6.94
C ASN A 55 12.21 -2.44 -7.17
N VAL A 56 11.19 -2.29 -6.31
CA VAL A 56 9.94 -3.04 -6.42
C VAL A 56 8.81 -2.04 -6.61
N LEU A 57 8.49 -1.76 -7.87
CA LEU A 57 7.40 -0.86 -8.23
C LEU A 57 6.08 -1.61 -8.21
N VAL A 58 5.07 -0.99 -7.61
CA VAL A 58 3.71 -1.54 -7.54
C VAL A 58 2.83 -0.82 -8.55
N LEU A 59 2.09 -1.58 -9.33
CA LEU A 59 1.27 -1.05 -10.41
C LEU A 59 -0.23 -1.29 -10.13
N GLY A 60 -1.05 -0.50 -10.82
CA GLY A 60 -2.49 -0.69 -10.86
C GLY A 60 -3.21 -0.32 -9.57
N CYS A 61 -4.32 -1.02 -9.31
CA CYS A 61 -5.28 -0.67 -8.27
C CYS A 61 -4.77 -0.79 -6.83
N THR A 62 -3.68 -1.52 -6.59
CA THR A 62 -3.03 -1.55 -5.26
C THR A 62 -2.63 -0.16 -4.80
N ASN A 63 -2.25 0.74 -5.72
CA ASN A 63 -1.93 2.14 -5.41
C ASN A 63 -3.15 2.95 -4.94
N ASN A 64 -4.36 2.46 -5.15
CA ASN A 64 -5.60 3.11 -4.72
C ASN A 64 -6.04 2.66 -3.31
N SER A 65 -5.25 1.82 -2.66
CA SER A 65 -5.54 1.33 -1.32
C SER A 65 -4.72 2.04 -0.25
N LEU A 66 -5.40 2.74 0.64
CA LEU A 66 -4.80 3.32 1.84
C LEU A 66 -4.24 2.22 2.75
N LEU A 67 -4.94 1.09 2.86
CA LEU A 67 -4.47 -0.04 3.66
C LEU A 67 -3.15 -0.60 3.11
N ALA A 68 -3.04 -0.76 1.78
CA ALA A 68 -1.79 -1.19 1.16
C ALA A 68 -0.64 -0.20 1.40
N HIS A 69 -0.94 1.10 1.35
CA HIS A 69 0.01 2.17 1.67
C HIS A 69 0.48 2.08 3.13
N LEU A 70 -0.42 2.03 4.09
CA LEU A 70 -0.09 1.95 5.52
C LEU A 70 0.65 0.66 5.90
N LEU A 71 0.43 -0.43 5.18
CA LEU A 71 1.19 -1.67 5.33
C LEU A 71 2.60 -1.60 4.68
N GLY A 72 2.88 -0.57 3.88
CA GLY A 72 4.13 -0.43 3.12
C GLY A 72 4.18 -1.23 1.83
N ALA A 73 3.04 -1.75 1.36
CA ALA A 73 2.94 -2.47 0.09
C ALA A 73 3.09 -1.54 -1.11
N THR A 74 2.66 -0.29 -1.01
CA THR A 74 2.86 0.76 -2.02
C THR A 74 3.34 2.05 -1.38
N PRO A 75 4.16 2.87 -2.07
CA PRO A 75 4.52 4.20 -1.60
C PRO A 75 3.40 5.22 -1.82
N VAL A 76 2.44 4.91 -2.70
CA VAL A 76 1.38 5.85 -3.12
C VAL A 76 0.34 5.99 -2.02
N ASN A 77 0.11 7.22 -1.57
CA ASN A 77 -0.93 7.56 -0.62
C ASN A 77 -2.21 7.97 -1.36
N PRO A 78 -3.28 7.18 -1.32
CA PRO A 78 -4.49 7.46 -2.10
C PRO A 78 -5.44 8.48 -1.46
N LEU A 79 -5.10 9.05 -0.32
CA LEU A 79 -5.91 10.10 0.30
C LEU A 79 -5.94 11.37 -0.57
N PRO A 80 -6.92 12.25 -0.39
CA PRO A 80 -6.86 13.60 -0.96
C PRO A 80 -5.58 14.33 -0.52
N PRO A 81 -5.12 15.34 -1.28
CA PRO A 81 -3.97 16.15 -0.91
C PRO A 81 -4.05 16.67 0.52
N HIS A 82 -2.99 16.44 1.28
CA HIS A 82 -2.95 16.79 2.70
C HIS A 82 -1.54 17.00 3.20
N TYR A 83 -1.44 17.69 4.33
CA TYR A 83 -0.23 17.77 5.12
C TYR A 83 -0.36 16.89 6.37
N HIS A 84 0.68 16.16 6.71
CA HIS A 84 0.79 15.53 8.01
C HIS A 84 2.10 15.91 8.70
N CYS A 85 2.03 16.15 10.01
CA CYS A 85 3.20 16.47 10.80
C CYS A 85 3.85 15.20 11.34
N PRO A 86 5.10 14.88 11.00
CA PRO A 86 5.77 13.69 11.51
C PRO A 86 6.07 13.77 13.01
N ASN A 87 6.08 14.99 13.59
CA ASN A 87 6.39 15.21 14.99
C ASN A 87 5.15 15.09 15.90
N CYS A 88 4.07 15.85 15.62
CA CYS A 88 2.87 15.88 16.46
C CYS A 88 1.65 15.22 15.84
N ARG A 89 1.77 14.70 14.60
CA ARG A 89 0.70 14.04 13.81
C ARG A 89 -0.48 14.97 13.49
N HIS A 90 -0.28 16.28 13.57
CA HIS A 90 -1.28 17.24 13.11
C HIS A 90 -1.53 17.04 11.62
N LEU A 91 -2.81 17.06 11.21
CA LEU A 91 -3.26 16.72 9.86
C LEU A 91 -4.08 17.88 9.30
N ILE A 92 -3.77 18.31 8.07
CA ILE A 92 -4.47 19.35 7.37
C ILE A 92 -4.80 18.86 5.97
N PHE A 93 -6.09 18.74 5.62
CA PHE A 93 -6.52 18.48 4.25
C PHE A 93 -6.62 19.80 3.49
N ASP A 94 -5.94 19.90 2.34
CA ASP A 94 -6.06 21.01 1.42
C ASP A 94 -6.96 20.65 0.24
N ALA A 95 -8.11 21.32 0.15
CA ALA A 95 -9.09 21.07 -0.90
C ALA A 95 -8.78 21.82 -2.22
N HIS A 96 -7.68 22.58 -2.27
CA HIS A 96 -7.34 23.45 -3.40
C HIS A 96 -6.22 22.89 -4.28
N ALA A 97 -5.54 21.82 -3.88
CA ALA A 97 -4.53 21.14 -4.66
C ALA A 97 -5.13 19.91 -5.35
N ASP A 98 -4.68 19.63 -6.57
CA ASP A 98 -5.06 18.42 -7.31
C ASP A 98 -4.20 17.21 -6.90
N ASP A 99 -2.99 17.47 -6.40
CA ASP A 99 -2.03 16.45 -5.96
C ASP A 99 -1.21 16.94 -4.76
N GLY A 100 -0.82 16.02 -3.88
CA GLY A 100 0.00 16.34 -2.70
C GLY A 100 1.38 16.90 -3.06
N TRP A 101 1.91 16.59 -4.23
CA TRP A 101 3.18 17.14 -4.70
C TRP A 101 3.11 18.60 -5.10
N ASP A 102 1.91 19.11 -5.41
CA ASP A 102 1.68 20.52 -5.75
C ASP A 102 1.54 21.40 -4.50
N LEU A 103 1.49 20.80 -3.32
CA LEU A 103 1.36 21.51 -2.07
C LEU A 103 2.67 22.23 -1.69
N PRO A 104 2.63 23.53 -1.36
CA PRO A 104 3.82 24.27 -0.95
C PRO A 104 4.35 23.78 0.40
N ASN A 105 5.63 24.05 0.68
CA ASN A 105 6.22 23.75 1.98
C ASN A 105 5.47 24.48 3.10
N LEU A 106 5.10 23.76 4.14
CA LEU A 106 4.35 24.27 5.29
C LEU A 106 5.01 23.86 6.62
N ALA A 107 5.08 24.82 7.55
CA ALA A 107 5.44 24.51 8.93
C ALA A 107 4.17 24.16 9.73
N CYS A 108 4.25 23.16 10.59
CA CYS A 108 3.13 22.73 11.41
C CYS A 108 2.67 23.87 12.34
N PRO A 109 1.38 24.25 12.32
CA PRO A 109 0.86 25.32 13.17
C PRO A 109 0.90 24.98 14.65
N GLU A 110 0.93 23.69 15.00
CA GLU A 110 0.92 23.22 16.39
C GLU A 110 2.31 23.15 17.02
N CYS A 111 3.33 22.72 16.24
CA CYS A 111 4.67 22.47 16.81
C CYS A 111 5.83 23.09 16.03
N GLY A 112 5.56 23.78 14.91
CA GLY A 112 6.56 24.44 14.07
C GLY A 112 7.44 23.52 13.24
N ALA A 113 7.30 22.19 13.35
CA ALA A 113 8.08 21.26 12.53
C ALA A 113 7.65 21.30 11.06
N PRO A 114 8.55 21.01 10.11
CA PRO A 114 8.16 20.84 8.71
C PRO A 114 7.10 19.76 8.56
N MET A 115 6.03 20.06 7.83
CA MET A 115 5.00 19.08 7.48
C MET A 115 5.38 18.36 6.19
N VAL A 116 4.92 17.12 6.07
CA VAL A 116 5.01 16.33 4.84
C VAL A 116 3.73 16.56 4.04
N ALA A 117 3.89 16.98 2.79
CA ALA A 117 2.82 17.08 1.80
C ALA A 117 2.68 15.73 1.08
N ASP A 118 1.46 15.20 0.96
CA ASP A 118 1.19 13.88 0.40
C ASP A 118 -0.27 13.79 -0.09
N GLY A 119 -0.62 12.68 -0.77
CA GLY A 119 -1.97 12.38 -1.20
C GLY A 119 -2.22 12.64 -2.69
N HIS A 120 -2.92 11.68 -3.35
CA HIS A 120 -3.15 11.66 -4.81
C HIS A 120 -4.63 11.52 -5.19
N ASP A 121 -5.55 11.68 -4.24
CA ASP A 121 -7.03 11.56 -4.40
C ASP A 121 -7.50 10.34 -5.22
N LEU A 122 -6.94 9.17 -4.93
CA LEU A 122 -7.28 7.94 -5.65
C LEU A 122 -8.48 7.22 -5.00
N ARG A 123 -9.42 6.76 -5.85
CA ARG A 123 -10.67 6.16 -5.37
C ARG A 123 -10.55 4.67 -5.07
N SER A 124 -11.08 4.24 -3.93
CA SER A 124 -11.09 2.84 -3.47
C SER A 124 -11.92 1.89 -4.34
N ARG A 125 -12.85 2.40 -5.14
CA ARG A 125 -13.75 1.56 -5.97
C ARG A 125 -13.04 0.68 -6.98
N SER A 126 -11.82 1.03 -7.40
CA SER A 126 -10.99 0.20 -8.28
C SER A 126 -10.53 -1.11 -7.63
N LEU A 127 -10.67 -1.25 -6.31
CA LEU A 127 -10.35 -2.48 -5.57
C LEU A 127 -11.44 -3.56 -5.69
N ILE A 128 -12.61 -3.23 -6.25
CA ILE A 128 -13.72 -4.18 -6.37
C ILE A 128 -13.37 -5.27 -7.37
N GLY A 129 -13.36 -6.53 -6.90
CA GLY A 129 -13.10 -7.70 -7.74
C GLY A 129 -11.63 -7.94 -8.06
N GLU A 130 -10.72 -7.11 -7.53
CA GLU A 130 -9.29 -7.32 -7.70
C GLU A 130 -8.78 -8.55 -6.95
N SER A 131 -7.96 -9.33 -7.63
CA SER A 131 -7.38 -10.57 -7.12
C SER A 131 -5.88 -10.70 -7.41
N VAL A 132 -5.28 -9.66 -7.97
CA VAL A 132 -3.88 -9.65 -8.44
C VAL A 132 -3.16 -8.42 -7.91
N VAL A 133 -1.90 -8.58 -7.52
CA VAL A 133 -0.96 -7.46 -7.31
C VAL A 133 0.09 -7.49 -8.42
N SER A 134 0.14 -6.43 -9.22
CA SER A 134 1.11 -6.29 -10.31
C SER A 134 2.34 -5.54 -9.82
N LEU A 135 3.52 -6.08 -10.12
CA LEU A 135 4.81 -5.53 -9.73
C LEU A 135 5.72 -5.37 -10.95
N GLN A 136 6.65 -4.42 -10.87
CA GLN A 136 7.81 -4.34 -11.75
C GLN A 136 9.08 -4.36 -10.93
N VAL A 137 10.08 -5.10 -11.42
CA VAL A 137 11.41 -5.19 -10.83
C VAL A 137 12.49 -5.08 -11.91
N PRO A 138 13.68 -4.55 -11.60
CA PRO A 138 14.80 -4.57 -12.52
C PRO A 138 15.11 -6.01 -12.98
N GLN A 139 15.54 -6.16 -14.24
CA GLN A 139 15.78 -7.47 -14.83
C GLN A 139 16.80 -8.31 -14.02
N GLU A 140 17.83 -7.68 -13.50
CA GLU A 140 18.85 -8.34 -12.67
C GLU A 140 18.33 -8.83 -11.31
N GLN A 141 17.24 -8.26 -10.82
CA GLN A 141 16.60 -8.66 -9.56
C GLN A 141 15.48 -9.68 -9.76
N PHE A 142 15.06 -9.93 -10.98
CA PHE A 142 13.90 -10.79 -11.26
C PHE A 142 14.07 -12.22 -10.69
N ALA A 143 15.18 -12.89 -11.00
CA ALA A 143 15.41 -14.24 -10.50
C ALA A 143 15.55 -14.33 -8.97
N PRO A 144 16.30 -13.43 -8.28
CA PRO A 144 16.30 -13.33 -6.83
C PRO A 144 14.91 -13.07 -6.23
N VAL A 145 14.12 -12.18 -6.81
CA VAL A 145 12.74 -11.88 -6.35
C VAL A 145 11.85 -13.10 -6.48
N CYS A 146 11.89 -13.82 -7.61
CA CYS A 146 11.12 -15.04 -7.80
C CYS A 146 11.51 -16.13 -6.80
N ALA A 147 12.80 -16.28 -6.49
CA ALA A 147 13.28 -17.22 -5.48
C ALA A 147 12.74 -16.84 -4.10
N TRP A 148 12.86 -15.57 -3.73
CA TRP A 148 12.35 -15.06 -2.46
C TRP A 148 10.83 -15.25 -2.30
N LEU A 149 10.05 -15.00 -3.35
CA LEU A 149 8.59 -15.20 -3.34
C LEU A 149 8.22 -16.67 -3.11
N ARG A 150 8.91 -17.60 -3.79
CA ARG A 150 8.70 -19.05 -3.55
C ARG A 150 8.98 -19.42 -2.09
N ASP A 151 10.09 -18.94 -1.53
CA ASP A 151 10.48 -19.21 -0.15
C ASP A 151 9.49 -18.57 0.85
N TYR A 152 9.05 -17.33 0.58
CA TYR A 152 8.07 -16.63 1.40
C TYR A 152 6.75 -17.41 1.52
N TRP A 153 6.24 -17.93 0.41
CA TRP A 153 5.00 -18.69 0.38
C TRP A 153 5.17 -20.15 0.84
N ALA A 154 6.30 -20.78 0.54
CA ALA A 154 6.60 -22.13 1.02
C ALA A 154 6.63 -22.21 2.56
N GLN A 155 7.13 -21.18 3.23
CA GLN A 155 7.08 -21.07 4.70
C GLN A 155 5.66 -20.93 5.26
N ARG A 156 4.66 -20.74 4.41
CA ARG A 156 3.25 -20.57 4.74
C ARG A 156 2.38 -21.69 4.14
N ASP A 157 3.00 -22.82 3.76
CA ASP A 157 2.36 -23.96 3.11
C ASP A 157 1.59 -23.61 1.82
N CYS A 158 2.08 -22.59 1.08
CA CYS A 158 1.45 -22.08 -0.12
C CYS A 158 2.36 -22.23 -1.33
N GLN A 159 1.79 -22.56 -2.48
CA GLN A 159 2.49 -22.54 -3.76
C GLN A 159 2.13 -21.24 -4.52
N THR A 160 3.10 -20.63 -5.19
CA THR A 160 2.86 -19.45 -6.04
C THR A 160 3.12 -19.79 -7.49
N ASP A 161 2.20 -19.35 -8.34
CA ASP A 161 2.51 -19.14 -9.75
C ASP A 161 2.87 -17.65 -9.95
N THR A 162 4.13 -17.40 -10.28
CA THR A 162 4.58 -16.09 -10.73
C THR A 162 4.59 -16.11 -12.25
N GLU A 163 3.65 -15.41 -12.88
CA GLU A 163 3.69 -15.22 -14.33
C GLU A 163 4.54 -14.01 -14.67
N PRO A 164 5.73 -14.19 -15.31
CA PRO A 164 6.50 -13.07 -15.81
C PRO A 164 5.83 -12.52 -17.07
N TYR A 165 5.66 -11.19 -17.13
CA TYR A 165 5.49 -10.52 -18.41
C TYR A 165 6.66 -9.57 -18.60
N SER A 166 7.24 -9.56 -19.80
CA SER A 166 8.45 -8.80 -20.11
C SER A 166 8.12 -7.65 -21.05
N ASP A 167 8.65 -6.46 -20.73
CA ASP A 167 8.88 -5.40 -21.67
C ASP A 167 10.27 -4.79 -21.41
N THR A 168 11.18 -5.12 -22.28
CA THR A 168 12.56 -4.69 -22.56
C THR A 168 13.59 -4.41 -21.46
N GLU A 169 13.32 -3.78 -20.33
CA GLU A 169 14.31 -3.53 -19.27
C GLU A 169 13.77 -3.81 -17.86
N VAL A 170 12.48 -4.00 -17.77
CA VAL A 170 11.77 -4.23 -16.50
C VAL A 170 10.98 -5.52 -16.62
N MET A 171 11.09 -6.38 -15.63
CA MET A 171 10.32 -7.61 -15.53
C MET A 171 9.06 -7.38 -14.73
N GLY A 172 7.91 -7.65 -15.33
CA GLY A 172 6.63 -7.64 -14.64
C GLY A 172 6.36 -8.94 -13.92
N LEU A 173 5.78 -8.84 -12.74
CA LEU A 173 5.31 -9.96 -11.93
C LEU A 173 3.84 -9.75 -11.58
N ARG A 174 3.03 -10.80 -11.70
CA ARG A 174 1.67 -10.82 -11.18
C ARG A 174 1.62 -11.76 -9.99
N LEU A 175 1.32 -11.22 -8.82
CA LEU A 175 1.09 -12.02 -7.64
C LEU A 175 -0.40 -12.38 -7.58
N THR A 176 -0.69 -13.66 -7.56
CA THR A 176 -2.00 -14.21 -7.27
C THR A 176 -1.95 -14.96 -5.95
N LEU A 177 -3.07 -15.02 -5.23
CA LEU A 177 -3.11 -15.80 -4.00
C LEU A 177 -3.05 -17.28 -4.33
N PRO A 178 -2.12 -18.03 -3.71
CA PRO A 178 -2.08 -19.47 -3.84
C PRO A 178 -3.38 -20.12 -3.37
N GLU A 179 -3.78 -21.22 -4.00
CA GLU A 179 -4.92 -22.02 -3.55
C GLU A 179 -4.68 -22.50 -2.11
N GLY A 180 -5.67 -22.35 -1.25
CA GLY A 180 -5.62 -22.80 0.16
C GLY A 180 -5.34 -21.71 1.21
N VAL A 181 -4.97 -20.48 0.82
CA VAL A 181 -4.66 -19.38 1.77
C VAL A 181 -5.92 -18.67 2.28
N GLN A 182 -7.09 -18.95 1.73
CA GLN A 182 -8.35 -18.34 2.16
C GLN A 182 -8.64 -18.70 3.62
N GLY A 183 -8.47 -17.73 4.52
CA GLY A 183 -8.83 -17.86 5.94
C GLY A 183 -7.67 -17.80 6.94
N MET A 184 -6.42 -17.66 6.50
CA MET A 184 -5.25 -17.56 7.38
C MET A 184 -4.95 -16.14 7.92
N PHE A 185 -5.74 -15.10 7.55
CA PHE A 185 -5.48 -13.70 7.90
C PHE A 185 -6.70 -12.96 8.47
#